data_05fd44d11251e070167f3b21e7ae1454
#
_entry.id   05fd44d11251e070167f3b21e7ae1454
#
_cell.length_a   1.000
_cell.length_b   1.000
_cell.length_c   1.000
_cell.angle_alpha   90.00
_cell.angle_beta   90.00
_cell.angle_gamma   90.00
#
_symmetry.space_group_name_H-M   'P 1'
#
loop_
_entity.id
_entity.type
_entity.pdbx_description
1 polymer ?
#
loop_
_entity_poly.entity_id
_entity_poly.type
_entity_poly.pdbx_seq_one_letter_code
_entity_poly.pdbx_strand_id
1 'polypeptide(L)'
;KKNPTKPNGLVLLLDGIQEPGNLGSILRTAKATNTNSIILSKTCADLWAPKTLRGSQGVQFSLECSVEQDLNEWILNYEHDVMALTSSGESLFKKTLNSNMAILVGNEGNGISKKLFKNITGTISLPMHKEVESINVGAAVSAFMYEHYRQLSIE
;
A
#
# COMPACT_ATOMS: atom_id res chain seq x y z
N LYS A 1 -20.70 0.58 17.03
CA LYS A 1 -20.00 0.38 15.75
C LYS A 1 -19.85 1.74 15.12
N LYS A 2 -18.65 2.31 15.13
CA LYS A 2 -18.35 3.47 14.28
C LYS A 2 -18.50 2.99 12.85
N ASN A 3 -19.38 3.62 12.07
CA ASN A 3 -19.36 3.47 10.62
C ASN A 3 -17.93 3.83 10.19
N PRO A 4 -17.25 2.97 9.42
CA PRO A 4 -15.98 3.36 8.87
C PRO A 4 -16.21 4.62 8.05
N THR A 5 -15.59 5.71 8.44
CA THR A 5 -15.48 6.89 7.60
C THR A 5 -14.86 6.43 6.30
N LYS A 6 -15.55 6.63 5.18
CA LYS A 6 -15.01 6.31 3.85
C LYS A 6 -13.67 7.05 3.71
N PRO A 7 -12.55 6.34 3.58
CA PRO A 7 -11.28 7.04 3.47
C PRO A 7 -11.23 7.82 2.16
N ASN A 8 -10.88 9.09 2.26
CA ASN A 8 -10.61 9.94 1.10
C ASN A 8 -9.13 9.87 0.76
N GLY A 9 -8.82 9.95 -0.53
CA GLY A 9 -7.46 9.89 -1.02
C GLY A 9 -6.96 8.46 -1.23
N LEU A 10 -5.64 8.31 -1.20
CA LEU A 10 -5.00 7.01 -1.35
C LEU A 10 -5.10 6.18 -0.08
N VAL A 11 -5.49 4.93 -0.23
CA VAL A 11 -5.49 3.90 0.84
C VAL A 11 -4.43 2.85 0.52
N LEU A 12 -3.56 2.55 1.48
CA LEU A 12 -2.65 1.41 1.37
C LEU A 12 -3.31 0.16 1.98
N LEU A 13 -3.33 -0.92 1.21
CA LEU A 13 -3.72 -2.25 1.67
C LEU A 13 -2.46 -3.11 1.71
N LEU A 14 -2.01 -3.46 2.90
CA LEU A 14 -0.78 -4.22 3.11
C LEU A 14 -1.11 -5.66 3.48
N ASP A 15 -0.79 -6.59 2.58
CA ASP A 15 -1.03 -8.02 2.75
C ASP A 15 0.25 -8.76 3.11
N GLY A 16 0.45 -8.99 4.39
CA GLY A 16 1.57 -9.80 4.87
C GLY A 16 2.94 -9.16 4.74
N ILE A 17 3.04 -7.87 4.96
CA ILE A 17 4.35 -7.19 5.08
C ILE A 17 4.97 -7.57 6.41
N GLN A 18 5.86 -8.56 6.38
CA GLN A 18 6.37 -9.24 7.58
C GLN A 18 7.66 -8.66 8.14
N GLU A 19 8.43 -7.97 7.33
CA GLU A 19 9.67 -7.32 7.77
C GLU A 19 9.36 -5.96 8.42
N PRO A 20 9.64 -5.79 9.72
CA PRO A 20 9.34 -4.54 10.43
C PRO A 20 9.99 -3.29 9.83
N GLY A 21 11.20 -3.45 9.28
CA GLY A 21 11.90 -2.36 8.61
C GLY A 21 11.19 -1.89 7.35
N ASN A 22 10.66 -2.82 6.54
CA ASN A 22 9.85 -2.49 5.37
C ASN A 22 8.56 -1.80 5.77
N LEU A 23 7.86 -2.33 6.77
CA LEU A 23 6.65 -1.70 7.29
C LEU A 23 6.92 -0.28 7.78
N GLY A 24 7.95 -0.09 8.59
CA GLY A 24 8.33 1.24 9.08
C GLY A 24 8.63 2.24 7.96
N SER A 25 9.40 1.81 6.95
CA SER A 25 9.71 2.62 5.77
C SER A 25 8.45 3.02 4.98
N ILE A 26 7.53 2.08 4.78
CA ILE A 26 6.26 2.33 4.10
C ILE A 26 5.44 3.38 4.87
N LEU A 27 5.31 3.25 6.17
CA LEU A 27 4.57 4.19 7.01
C LEU A 27 5.17 5.59 6.94
N ARG A 28 6.49 5.70 6.99
CA ARG A 28 7.18 6.98 6.90
C ARG A 28 6.93 7.68 5.57
N THR A 29 7.01 6.94 4.45
CA THR A 29 6.70 7.49 3.13
C THR A 29 5.23 7.84 2.99
N ALA A 30 4.33 7.04 3.56
CA ALA A 30 2.90 7.34 3.56
C ALA A 30 2.62 8.71 4.21
N LYS A 31 3.23 8.98 5.34
CA LYS A 31 3.09 10.30 5.99
C LYS A 31 3.65 11.43 5.11
N ALA A 32 4.80 11.21 4.50
CA ALA A 32 5.47 12.19 3.63
C ALA A 32 4.64 12.54 2.38
N THR A 33 3.87 11.58 1.87
CA THR A 33 3.05 11.72 0.65
C THR A 33 1.57 11.96 0.94
N ASN A 34 1.24 12.34 2.16
CA ASN A 34 -0.15 12.60 2.59
C ASN A 34 -1.10 11.39 2.42
N THR A 35 -0.56 10.18 2.50
CA THR A 35 -1.34 8.95 2.50
C THR A 35 -1.64 8.58 3.95
N ASN A 36 -2.84 8.81 4.42
CA ASN A 36 -3.16 8.71 5.85
C ASN A 36 -3.84 7.39 6.25
N SER A 37 -4.45 6.67 5.31
CA SER A 37 -5.20 5.45 5.61
C SER A 37 -4.40 4.21 5.22
N ILE A 38 -4.05 3.40 6.22
CA ILE A 38 -3.26 2.18 6.08
C ILE A 38 -4.06 1.01 6.66
N ILE A 39 -4.35 0.02 5.85
CA ILE A 39 -5.09 -1.18 6.25
C ILE A 39 -4.14 -2.37 6.20
N LEU A 40 -3.93 -3.01 7.33
CA LEU A 40 -2.97 -4.11 7.48
C LEU A 40 -3.69 -5.44 7.70
N SER A 41 -3.29 -6.47 6.96
CA SER A 41 -3.75 -7.84 7.21
C SER A 41 -3.18 -8.38 8.53
N LYS A 42 -3.76 -9.48 9.01
CA LYS A 42 -3.32 -10.18 10.23
C LYS A 42 -1.87 -10.66 10.21
N THR A 43 -1.33 -10.89 9.02
CA THR A 43 0.01 -11.44 8.83
C THR A 43 1.10 -10.39 8.65
N CYS A 44 0.76 -9.11 8.73
CA CYS A 44 1.75 -8.03 8.76
C CYS A 44 2.58 -8.06 10.06
N ALA A 45 3.76 -7.47 10.00
CA ALA A 45 4.56 -7.21 11.19
C ALA A 45 3.79 -6.35 12.20
N ASP A 46 4.18 -6.46 13.47
CA ASP A 46 3.59 -5.64 14.53
C ASP A 46 3.89 -4.16 14.29
N LEU A 47 2.83 -3.38 14.16
CA LEU A 47 2.87 -1.93 13.95
C LEU A 47 3.66 -1.20 15.06
N TRP A 48 3.65 -1.74 16.27
CA TRP A 48 4.24 -1.15 17.47
C TRP A 48 5.55 -1.78 17.90
N ALA A 49 6.07 -2.74 17.13
CA ALA A 49 7.37 -3.33 17.42
C ALA A 49 8.47 -2.25 17.41
N PRO A 50 9.49 -2.35 18.28
CA PRO A 50 10.58 -1.37 18.33
C PRO A 50 11.27 -1.13 17.00
N LYS A 51 11.46 -2.17 16.20
CA LYS A 51 12.08 -2.05 14.86
C LYS A 51 11.18 -1.31 13.88
N THR A 52 9.86 -1.50 13.93
CA THR A 52 8.89 -0.76 13.13
C THR A 52 8.89 0.72 13.52
N LEU A 53 8.84 1.01 14.82
CA LEU A 53 8.87 2.37 15.34
C LEU A 53 10.16 3.11 14.97
N ARG A 54 11.30 2.44 15.01
CA ARG A 54 12.58 3.04 14.57
C ARG A 54 12.56 3.35 13.06
N GLY A 55 12.08 2.42 12.24
CA GLY A 55 12.00 2.61 10.78
C GLY A 55 11.03 3.73 10.36
N SER A 56 9.93 3.83 11.05
CA SER A 56 8.90 4.84 10.78
C SER A 56 9.14 6.18 11.47
N GLN A 57 10.02 6.23 12.46
CA GLN A 57 10.22 7.40 13.35
C GLN A 57 8.93 7.83 14.08
N GLY A 58 8.07 6.86 14.41
CA GLY A 58 6.86 7.09 15.20
C GLY A 58 5.70 7.75 14.46
N VAL A 59 5.71 7.79 13.13
CA VAL A 59 4.60 8.38 12.36
C VAL A 59 3.27 7.68 12.54
N GLN A 60 3.24 6.44 13.05
CA GLN A 60 2.03 5.69 13.37
C GLN A 60 1.05 6.46 14.23
N PHE A 61 1.55 7.28 15.14
CA PHE A 61 0.71 8.11 16.01
C PHE A 61 -0.12 9.16 15.26
N SER A 62 0.23 9.46 14.03
CA SER A 62 -0.43 10.46 13.19
C SER A 62 -1.05 9.89 11.91
N LEU A 63 -1.07 8.57 11.76
CA LEU A 63 -1.69 7.85 10.64
C LEU A 63 -2.94 7.10 11.11
N GLU A 64 -3.89 6.92 10.22
CA GLU A 64 -5.05 6.05 10.45
C GLU A 64 -4.69 4.62 10.04
N CYS A 65 -4.18 3.83 10.98
CA CYS A 65 -3.81 2.45 10.77
C CYS A 65 -4.88 1.51 11.36
N SER A 66 -5.41 0.62 10.53
CA SER A 66 -6.30 -0.47 10.93
C SER A 66 -5.57 -1.79 10.80
N VAL A 67 -5.34 -2.46 11.92
CA VAL A 67 -4.59 -3.73 11.98
C VAL A 67 -5.53 -4.94 11.97
N GLU A 68 -4.97 -6.12 11.68
CA GLU A 68 -5.66 -7.41 11.73
C GLU A 68 -6.95 -7.46 10.88
N GLN A 69 -6.97 -6.78 9.77
CA GLN A 69 -8.13 -6.67 8.91
C GLN A 69 -8.25 -7.84 7.93
N ASP A 70 -9.48 -8.23 7.61
CA ASP A 70 -9.78 -9.05 6.45
C ASP A 70 -9.79 -8.14 5.21
N LEU A 71 -8.70 -8.18 4.45
CA LEU A 71 -8.55 -7.34 3.26
C LEU A 71 -9.57 -7.68 2.16
N ASN A 72 -9.99 -8.93 2.06
CA ASN A 72 -11.01 -9.31 1.08
C ASN A 72 -12.36 -8.68 1.39
N GLU A 73 -12.78 -8.74 2.65
CA GLU A 73 -14.00 -8.06 3.09
C GLU A 73 -13.89 -6.54 2.88
N TRP A 74 -12.74 -5.97 3.21
CA TRP A 74 -12.49 -4.55 3.01
C TRP A 74 -12.61 -4.15 1.54
N ILE A 75 -11.98 -4.90 0.63
CA ILE A 75 -12.02 -4.64 -0.81
C ILE A 75 -13.45 -4.72 -1.36
N LEU A 76 -14.21 -5.74 -0.95
CA LEU A 76 -15.60 -5.91 -1.41
C LEU A 76 -16.53 -4.77 -0.98
N ASN A 77 -16.19 -4.06 0.08
CA ASN A 77 -16.97 -2.92 0.59
C ASN A 77 -16.42 -1.56 0.15
N TYR A 78 -15.35 -1.53 -0.64
CA TYR A 78 -14.73 -0.28 -1.11
C TYR A 78 -15.33 0.13 -2.45
N GLU A 79 -15.70 1.40 -2.60
CA GLU A 79 -16.45 1.91 -3.76
C GLU A 79 -15.58 2.38 -4.93
N HIS A 80 -14.27 2.55 -4.68
CA HIS A 80 -13.34 3.03 -5.70
C HIS A 80 -12.42 1.92 -6.19
N ASP A 81 -11.56 2.23 -7.15
CA ASP A 81 -10.62 1.28 -7.71
C ASP A 81 -9.63 0.75 -6.68
N VAL A 82 -9.43 -0.55 -6.72
CA VAL A 82 -8.35 -1.24 -5.99
C VAL A 82 -7.38 -1.79 -7.02
N MET A 83 -6.21 -1.19 -7.09
CA MET A 83 -5.13 -1.65 -7.95
C MET A 83 -4.12 -2.45 -7.14
N ALA A 84 -3.51 -3.46 -7.74
CA ALA A 84 -2.43 -4.20 -7.11
C ALA A 84 -1.08 -3.79 -7.70
N LEU A 85 -0.11 -3.56 -6.83
CA LEU A 85 1.28 -3.32 -7.23
C LEU A 85 1.97 -4.66 -7.46
N THR A 86 2.30 -4.97 -8.69
CA THR A 86 2.85 -6.25 -9.11
C THR A 86 4.06 -6.07 -10.04
N SER A 87 4.79 -7.16 -10.29
CA SER A 87 5.90 -7.15 -11.25
C SER A 87 5.46 -7.07 -12.70
N SER A 88 4.19 -7.34 -12.99
CA SER A 88 3.59 -7.28 -14.32
C SER A 88 2.28 -6.49 -14.27
N GLY A 89 1.97 -5.79 -15.33
CA GLY A 89 0.77 -4.96 -15.40
C GLY A 89 1.02 -3.68 -16.17
N GLU A 90 0.07 -2.78 -16.13
CA GLU A 90 0.22 -1.47 -16.75
C GLU A 90 1.30 -0.65 -16.05
N SER A 91 2.17 -0.02 -16.84
CA SER A 91 3.21 0.84 -16.27
C SER A 91 2.62 1.99 -15.46
N LEU A 92 3.12 2.15 -14.24
CA LEU A 92 2.74 3.26 -13.36
C LEU A 92 2.87 4.62 -14.06
N PHE A 93 3.94 4.81 -14.83
CA PHE A 93 4.25 6.10 -15.46
C PHE A 93 3.39 6.42 -16.69
N LYS A 94 2.62 5.45 -17.18
CA LYS A 94 1.66 5.64 -18.27
C LYS A 94 0.22 5.76 -17.80
N LYS A 95 -0.02 5.56 -16.49
CA LYS A 95 -1.36 5.53 -15.93
C LYS A 95 -1.72 6.84 -15.25
N THR A 96 -2.91 7.34 -15.55
CA THR A 96 -3.53 8.41 -14.75
C THR A 96 -4.16 7.80 -13.51
N LEU A 97 -3.71 8.23 -12.35
CA LEU A 97 -4.18 7.74 -11.07
C LEU A 97 -5.34 8.56 -10.53
N ASN A 98 -6.35 7.90 -9.98
CA ASN A 98 -7.47 8.56 -9.34
C ASN A 98 -7.07 9.10 -7.95
N SER A 99 -7.68 10.20 -7.55
CA SER A 99 -7.46 10.77 -6.20
C SER A 99 -7.93 9.82 -5.11
N ASN A 100 -9.09 9.19 -5.30
CA ASN A 100 -9.63 8.19 -4.38
C ASN A 100 -9.41 6.80 -4.98
N MET A 101 -8.48 6.06 -4.42
CA MET A 101 -8.16 4.70 -4.83
C MET A 101 -7.45 3.95 -3.71
N ALA A 102 -7.40 2.64 -3.81
CA ALA A 102 -6.57 1.80 -2.96
C ALA A 102 -5.48 1.11 -3.78
N ILE A 103 -4.32 0.94 -3.17
CA ILE A 103 -3.22 0.14 -3.72
C ILE A 103 -2.94 -1.05 -2.81
N LEU A 104 -3.05 -2.24 -3.35
CA LEU A 104 -2.79 -3.50 -2.65
C LEU A 104 -1.33 -3.90 -2.88
N VAL A 105 -0.65 -4.17 -1.80
CA VAL A 105 0.76 -4.56 -1.78
C VAL A 105 0.88 -5.91 -1.07
N GLY A 106 1.47 -6.87 -1.74
CA GLY A 106 1.60 -8.24 -1.23
C GLY A 106 2.88 -8.50 -0.46
N ASN A 107 2.93 -9.71 0.10
CA ASN A 107 4.08 -10.26 0.80
C ASN A 107 5.32 -10.28 -0.10
N GLU A 108 6.49 -10.05 0.49
CA GLU A 108 7.78 -9.98 -0.21
C GLU A 108 8.16 -11.32 -0.90
N GLY A 109 7.75 -12.46 -0.32
CA GLY A 109 8.03 -13.79 -0.87
C GLY A 109 6.92 -14.36 -1.74
N ASN A 110 5.68 -14.25 -1.29
CA ASN A 110 4.52 -14.93 -1.88
C ASN A 110 3.65 -14.03 -2.77
N GLY A 111 3.91 -12.73 -2.78
CA GLY A 111 3.07 -11.77 -3.50
C GLY A 111 1.66 -11.65 -2.90
N ILE A 112 0.68 -11.37 -3.74
CA ILE A 112 -0.72 -11.20 -3.36
C ILE A 112 -1.44 -12.55 -3.44
N SER A 113 -2.27 -12.84 -2.44
CA SER A 113 -3.06 -14.07 -2.42
C SER A 113 -4.07 -14.10 -3.59
N LYS A 114 -4.34 -15.32 -4.11
CA LYS A 114 -5.30 -15.51 -5.21
C LYS A 114 -6.69 -15.01 -4.88
N LYS A 115 -7.10 -15.13 -3.63
CA LYS A 115 -8.41 -14.67 -3.14
C LYS A 115 -8.57 -13.16 -3.29
N LEU A 116 -7.55 -12.40 -2.92
CA LEU A 116 -7.54 -10.94 -3.07
C LEU A 116 -7.45 -10.53 -4.54
N PHE A 117 -6.63 -11.22 -5.30
CA PHE A 117 -6.40 -10.92 -6.71
C PHE A 117 -7.66 -10.98 -7.56
N LYS A 118 -8.64 -11.81 -7.20
CA LYS A 118 -9.94 -11.92 -7.91
C LYS A 118 -10.81 -10.68 -7.80
N ASN A 119 -10.65 -9.89 -6.74
CA ASN A 119 -11.56 -8.79 -6.39
C ASN A 119 -10.96 -7.40 -6.64
N ILE A 120 -9.76 -7.33 -7.21
CA ILE A 120 -9.13 -6.06 -7.56
C ILE A 120 -9.57 -5.55 -8.94
N THR A 121 -9.43 -4.26 -9.16
CA THR A 121 -9.78 -3.60 -10.43
C THR A 121 -8.74 -3.88 -11.53
N GLY A 122 -7.47 -3.91 -11.18
CA GLY A 122 -6.37 -4.14 -12.12
C GLY A 122 -5.02 -4.12 -11.44
N THR A 123 -3.96 -4.16 -12.24
CA THR A 123 -2.57 -4.20 -11.77
C THR A 123 -1.76 -3.02 -12.30
N ILE A 124 -0.81 -2.59 -11.49
CA ILE A 124 0.16 -1.55 -11.83
C ILE A 124 1.55 -2.12 -11.59
N SER A 125 2.48 -1.83 -12.49
CA SER A 125 3.88 -2.21 -12.34
C SER A 125 4.81 -1.01 -12.41
N LEU A 126 5.94 -1.11 -11.72
CA LEU A 126 7.06 -0.20 -11.90
C LEU A 126 7.94 -0.72 -13.05
N PRO A 127 8.24 0.10 -14.07
CA PRO A 127 9.21 -0.30 -15.08
C PRO A 127 10.58 -0.55 -14.44
N MET A 128 11.19 -1.68 -14.78
CA MET A 128 12.50 -2.09 -14.29
C MET A 128 13.38 -2.54 -15.46
N HIS A 129 14.69 -2.41 -15.28
CA HIS A 129 15.63 -3.03 -16.20
C HIS A 129 15.44 -4.55 -16.22
N LYS A 130 15.47 -5.15 -17.39
CA LYS A 130 15.15 -6.57 -17.62
C LYS A 130 16.00 -7.57 -16.82
N GLU A 131 17.17 -7.15 -16.36
CA GLU A 131 18.06 -7.98 -15.52
C GLU A 131 17.65 -7.97 -14.03
N VAL A 132 16.73 -7.11 -13.63
CA VAL A 132 16.22 -7.02 -12.26
C VAL A 132 14.85 -7.68 -12.19
N GLU A 133 14.73 -8.70 -11.37
CA GLU A 133 13.49 -9.46 -11.22
C GLU A 133 12.48 -8.73 -10.33
N SER A 134 12.96 -8.15 -9.24
CA SER A 134 12.13 -7.38 -8.29
C SER A 134 12.98 -6.39 -7.50
N ILE A 135 12.33 -5.41 -6.89
CA ILE A 135 12.96 -4.49 -5.95
C ILE A 135 12.34 -4.66 -4.56
N ASN A 136 12.99 -4.09 -3.55
CA ASN A 136 12.46 -4.07 -2.20
C ASN A 136 11.03 -3.52 -2.17
N VAL A 137 10.13 -4.17 -1.41
CA VAL A 137 8.71 -3.78 -1.37
C VAL A 137 8.52 -2.36 -0.85
N GLY A 138 9.27 -1.93 0.13
CA GLY A 138 9.24 -0.55 0.63
C GLY A 138 9.63 0.47 -0.43
N ALA A 139 10.64 0.16 -1.24
CA ALA A 139 11.06 0.99 -2.37
C ALA A 139 9.96 1.07 -3.44
N ALA A 140 9.37 -0.06 -3.81
CA ALA A 140 8.31 -0.12 -4.80
C ALA A 140 7.07 0.70 -4.37
N VAL A 141 6.62 0.50 -3.15
CA VAL A 141 5.47 1.23 -2.60
C VAL A 141 5.76 2.72 -2.48
N SER A 142 6.96 3.09 -2.08
CA SER A 142 7.37 4.50 -1.99
C SER A 142 7.37 5.18 -3.36
N ALA A 143 7.87 4.52 -4.39
CA ALA A 143 7.82 5.03 -5.76
C ALA A 143 6.37 5.26 -6.22
N PHE A 144 5.48 4.32 -5.93
CA PHE A 144 4.05 4.46 -6.23
C PHE A 144 3.44 5.66 -5.49
N MET A 145 3.65 5.76 -4.19
CA MET A 145 3.08 6.84 -3.38
C MET A 145 3.55 8.23 -3.85
N TYR A 146 4.82 8.37 -4.20
CA TYR A 146 5.34 9.63 -4.73
C TYR A 146 4.77 9.97 -6.10
N GLU A 147 4.57 8.99 -6.98
CA GLU A 147 3.93 9.24 -8.28
C GLU A 147 2.46 9.64 -8.11
N HIS A 148 1.72 8.99 -7.21
CA HIS A 148 0.35 9.39 -6.89
C HIS A 148 0.32 10.82 -6.33
N TYR A 149 1.20 11.12 -5.41
CA TYR A 149 1.33 12.46 -4.83
C TYR A 149 1.68 13.52 -5.88
N ARG A 150 2.62 13.20 -6.78
CA ARG A 150 3.00 14.09 -7.88
C ARG A 150 1.82 14.41 -8.80
N GLN A 151 1.06 13.40 -9.20
CA GLN A 151 -0.06 13.60 -10.11
C GLN A 151 -1.17 14.48 -9.51
N LEU A 152 -1.33 14.46 -8.19
CA LEU A 152 -2.49 15.08 -7.53
C LEU A 152 -2.15 16.35 -6.75
N SER A 153 -0.90 16.60 -6.43
CA SER A 153 -0.48 17.66 -5.49
C SER A 153 0.45 18.69 -6.11
N ILE A 154 0.97 18.43 -7.29
CA ILE A 154 1.87 19.35 -7.99
C ILE A 154 1.09 19.92 -9.17
N GLU A 155 0.42 21.02 -8.93
CA GLU A 155 -0.02 21.94 -9.99
C GLU A 155 1.11 22.91 -10.33
#